data_06b452fad66f342d72d0d8e36695601c
#
_entry.id   06b452fad66f342d72d0d8e36695601c
#
_cell.length_a   1.000
_cell.length_b   1.000
_cell.length_c   1.000
_cell.angle_alpha   90.00
_cell.angle_beta   90.00
_cell.angle_gamma   90.00
#
_symmetry.space_group_name_H-M   'P 1'
#
loop_
_entity.id
_entity.type
_entity.pdbx_description
1 polymer ?
#
loop_
_entity_poly.entity_id
_entity_poly.type
_entity_poly.pdbx_seq_one_letter_code
_entity_poly.pdbx_strand_id
1 'polypeptide(L)'
;MAPQNPLLGTWRVESFERWTADGTLTQPLGMPPAGYAVFDDTGHAFVQLGRATTTDLSPKDIAQSLMAYFGPYAIDGDELTVTVEASNMAAYIGSHQVRRFARDGDALTLGVEGQYRAKLRRVTA
;
A
#
# COMPACT_ATOMS: atom_id res chain seq x y z
N MET A 1 -18.12 16.42 16.93
CA MET A 1 -17.17 16.59 15.82
C MET A 1 -16.67 15.22 15.40
N ALA A 2 -16.75 14.93 14.13
CA ALA A 2 -16.22 13.66 13.63
C ALA A 2 -14.69 13.61 13.80
N PRO A 3 -14.12 12.45 14.13
CA PRO A 3 -12.66 12.31 14.19
C PRO A 3 -12.05 12.66 12.83
N GLN A 4 -10.90 13.31 12.86
CA GLN A 4 -10.15 13.56 11.64
C GLN A 4 -9.68 12.23 11.04
N ASN A 5 -9.75 12.13 9.72
CA ASN A 5 -9.21 10.98 9.00
C ASN A 5 -7.72 11.21 8.75
N PRO A 6 -6.83 10.52 9.48
CA PRO A 6 -5.39 10.75 9.34
C PRO A 6 -4.81 10.27 8.01
N LEU A 7 -5.56 9.47 7.26
CA LEU A 7 -5.09 8.91 5.98
C LEU A 7 -5.64 9.64 4.77
N LEU A 8 -6.57 10.57 4.95
CA LEU A 8 -7.22 11.24 3.83
C LEU A 8 -6.21 11.88 2.88
N GLY A 9 -6.30 11.57 1.59
CA GLY A 9 -5.46 12.13 0.54
C GLY A 9 -4.78 11.10 -0.33
N THR A 10 -3.81 11.56 -1.10
CA THR A 10 -3.00 10.75 -2.01
C THR A 10 -1.59 10.65 -1.47
N TRP A 11 -1.08 9.42 -1.41
CA TRP A 11 0.24 9.13 -0.87
C TRP A 11 1.08 8.40 -1.90
N ARG A 12 2.27 8.93 -2.21
CA ARG A 12 3.23 8.27 -3.10
C ARG A 12 4.06 7.28 -2.33
N VAL A 13 4.22 6.07 -2.86
CA VAL A 13 5.08 5.06 -2.26
C VAL A 13 6.54 5.40 -2.54
N GLU A 14 7.34 5.57 -1.49
CA GLU A 14 8.76 5.88 -1.58
C GLU A 14 9.62 4.63 -1.44
N SER A 15 9.17 3.65 -0.65
CA SER A 15 9.86 2.37 -0.52
C SER A 15 8.86 1.27 -0.17
N PHE A 16 9.19 0.07 -0.59
CA PHE A 16 8.43 -1.13 -0.24
C PHE A 16 9.42 -2.21 0.16
N GLU A 17 9.37 -2.61 1.42
CA GLU A 17 10.30 -3.55 2.02
C GLU A 17 9.55 -4.78 2.50
N ARG A 18 10.12 -5.96 2.29
CA ARG A 18 9.53 -7.22 2.73
C ARG A 18 10.61 -8.07 3.42
N TRP A 19 10.26 -8.63 4.57
CA TRP A 19 11.12 -9.59 5.26
C TRP A 19 10.86 -10.98 4.74
N THR A 20 11.95 -11.71 4.41
CA THR A 20 11.86 -13.13 4.10
C THR A 20 11.69 -13.95 5.37
N ALA A 21 11.45 -15.26 5.22
CA ALA A 21 11.24 -16.15 6.36
C ALA A 21 12.45 -16.20 7.30
N ASP A 22 13.68 -15.98 6.77
CA ASP A 22 14.91 -15.97 7.59
C ASP A 22 15.23 -14.60 8.18
N GLY A 23 14.33 -13.61 8.00
CA GLY A 23 14.51 -12.27 8.55
C GLY A 23 15.29 -11.31 7.67
N THR A 24 15.65 -11.70 6.45
CA THR A 24 16.34 -10.82 5.51
C THR A 24 15.37 -9.79 4.93
N LEU A 25 15.78 -8.52 4.94
CA LEU A 25 15.00 -7.43 4.35
C LEU A 25 15.27 -7.34 2.86
N THR A 26 14.20 -7.34 2.06
CA THR A 26 14.29 -7.24 0.61
C THR A 26 13.46 -6.07 0.09
N GLN A 27 13.72 -5.66 -1.13
CA GLN A 27 12.95 -4.63 -1.84
C GLN A 27 12.41 -5.24 -3.14
N PRO A 28 11.32 -6.01 -3.07
CA PRO A 28 10.85 -6.79 -4.22
C PRO A 28 10.41 -5.95 -5.42
N LEU A 29 10.09 -4.68 -5.21
CA LEU A 29 9.69 -3.77 -6.29
C LEU A 29 10.85 -2.87 -6.74
N GLY A 30 12.06 -3.10 -6.22
CA GLY A 30 13.20 -2.25 -6.52
C GLY A 30 13.18 -0.94 -5.73
N MET A 31 14.13 -0.06 -6.02
CA MET A 31 14.24 1.22 -5.33
C MET A 31 14.55 2.32 -6.35
N PRO A 32 13.66 3.32 -6.52
CA PRO A 32 12.34 3.42 -5.88
C PRO A 32 11.32 2.49 -6.53
N PRO A 33 10.26 2.12 -5.82
CA PRO A 33 9.09 1.51 -6.45
C PRO A 33 8.24 2.58 -7.13
N ALA A 34 7.20 2.16 -7.86
CA ALA A 34 6.18 3.05 -8.38
C ALA A 34 4.85 2.74 -7.71
N GLY A 35 4.07 3.76 -7.37
CA GLY A 35 2.74 3.51 -6.86
C GLY A 35 2.20 4.59 -5.94
N TYR A 36 0.92 4.41 -5.65
CA TYR A 36 0.15 5.33 -4.80
C TYR A 36 -0.82 4.56 -3.94
N ALA A 37 -1.10 5.11 -2.78
CA ALA A 37 -2.27 4.77 -1.98
C ALA A 37 -3.13 6.01 -1.88
N VAL A 38 -4.41 5.89 -2.21
CA VAL A 38 -5.37 6.99 -2.16
C VAL A 38 -6.47 6.61 -1.17
N PHE A 39 -6.72 7.50 -0.21
CA PHE A 39 -7.81 7.36 0.74
C PHE A 39 -8.72 8.57 0.54
N ASP A 40 -9.91 8.34 -0.01
CA ASP A 40 -10.79 9.44 -0.36
C ASP A 40 -11.77 9.79 0.77
N ASP A 41 -12.50 10.87 0.59
CA ASP A 41 -13.46 11.36 1.59
C ASP A 41 -14.80 10.62 1.54
N THR A 42 -14.98 9.70 0.61
CA THR A 42 -16.16 8.82 0.58
C THR A 42 -15.94 7.50 1.31
N GLY A 43 -14.76 7.31 1.89
CA GLY A 43 -14.44 6.10 2.64
C GLY A 43 -13.92 4.95 1.79
N HIS A 44 -13.32 5.26 0.64
CA HIS A 44 -12.75 4.25 -0.24
C HIS A 44 -11.25 4.40 -0.36
N ALA A 45 -10.55 3.27 -0.44
CA ALA A 45 -9.11 3.20 -0.60
C ALA A 45 -8.77 2.57 -1.96
N PHE A 46 -7.73 3.10 -2.58
CA PHE A 46 -7.21 2.62 -3.87
C PHE A 46 -5.70 2.48 -3.71
N VAL A 47 -5.18 1.27 -3.88
CA VAL A 47 -3.75 0.99 -3.70
C VAL A 47 -3.22 0.35 -4.97
N GLN A 48 -2.16 0.92 -5.52
CA GLN A 48 -1.48 0.39 -6.69
C GLN A 48 0.02 0.54 -6.50
N LEU A 49 0.73 -0.58 -6.53
CA LEU A 49 2.18 -0.66 -6.36
C LEU A 49 2.78 -1.47 -7.48
N GLY A 50 3.92 -1.04 -7.99
CA GLY A 50 4.64 -1.76 -9.01
C GLY A 50 6.11 -1.38 -9.04
N ARG A 51 6.83 -1.92 -10.00
CA ARG A 51 8.23 -1.58 -10.23
C ARG A 51 8.30 -0.34 -11.11
N ALA A 52 9.15 0.62 -10.73
CA ALA A 52 9.42 1.81 -11.55
C ALA A 52 10.21 1.44 -12.80
N THR A 53 11.08 0.42 -12.71
CA THR A 53 11.91 -0.05 -13.82
C THR A 53 11.44 -1.43 -14.25
N THR A 54 11.01 -1.55 -15.51
CA THR A 54 10.45 -2.79 -16.06
C THR A 54 11.12 -3.24 -17.36
N THR A 55 12.21 -2.57 -17.76
CA THR A 55 12.86 -2.81 -19.06
C THR A 55 13.40 -4.24 -19.23
N ASP A 56 13.78 -4.88 -18.12
CA ASP A 56 14.32 -6.24 -18.12
C ASP A 56 13.26 -7.31 -17.86
N LEU A 57 11.98 -6.92 -17.78
CA LEU A 57 10.90 -7.83 -17.43
C LEU A 57 10.05 -8.16 -18.65
N SER A 58 9.60 -9.43 -18.72
CA SER A 58 8.58 -9.83 -19.69
C SER A 58 7.22 -9.20 -19.33
N PRO A 59 6.28 -9.11 -20.28
CA PRO A 59 4.93 -8.65 -19.97
C PRO A 59 4.27 -9.44 -18.83
N LYS A 60 4.52 -10.74 -18.77
CA LYS A 60 4.01 -11.59 -17.68
C LYS A 60 4.60 -11.19 -16.33
N ASP A 61 5.92 -10.96 -16.28
CA ASP A 61 6.59 -10.59 -15.05
C ASP A 61 6.17 -9.19 -14.59
N ILE A 62 5.95 -8.27 -15.52
CA ILE A 62 5.41 -6.95 -15.19
C ILE A 62 4.04 -7.10 -14.53
N ALA A 63 3.14 -7.88 -15.15
CA ALA A 63 1.80 -8.09 -14.61
C ALA A 63 1.83 -8.74 -13.22
N GLN A 64 2.73 -9.69 -13.00
CA GLN A 64 2.86 -10.38 -11.72
C GLN A 64 3.52 -9.53 -10.64
N SER A 65 4.28 -8.52 -11.00
CA SER A 65 4.91 -7.62 -10.04
C SER A 65 3.98 -6.51 -9.57
N LEU A 66 2.86 -6.29 -10.25
CA LEU A 66 1.89 -5.25 -9.88
C LEU A 66 0.98 -5.75 -8.77
N MET A 67 0.79 -4.94 -7.75
CA MET A 67 -0.18 -5.16 -6.68
C MET A 67 -1.22 -4.04 -6.74
N ALA A 68 -2.48 -4.40 -6.94
CA ALA A 68 -3.56 -3.43 -7.01
C ALA A 68 -4.80 -3.97 -6.31
N TYR A 69 -5.43 -3.15 -5.49
CA TYR A 69 -6.71 -3.46 -4.87
C TYR A 69 -7.43 -2.19 -4.45
N PHE A 70 -8.74 -2.30 -4.28
CA PHE A 70 -9.55 -1.17 -3.82
C PHE A 70 -10.79 -1.67 -3.08
N GLY A 71 -11.39 -0.78 -2.30
CA GLY A 71 -12.61 -1.04 -1.58
C GLY A 71 -12.80 -0.05 -0.42
N PRO A 72 -13.90 -0.16 0.31
CA PRO A 72 -14.12 0.68 1.49
C PRO A 72 -13.08 0.41 2.55
N TYR A 73 -12.73 1.45 3.32
CA TYR A 73 -11.78 1.31 4.42
C TYR A 73 -12.36 1.84 5.72
N ALA A 74 -11.82 1.33 6.82
CA ALA A 74 -12.14 1.79 8.17
C ALA A 74 -10.83 1.94 8.95
N ILE A 75 -10.83 2.89 9.89
CA ILE A 75 -9.69 3.16 10.75
C ILE A 75 -10.11 2.96 12.20
N ASP A 76 -9.31 2.21 12.94
CA ASP A 76 -9.47 2.02 14.37
C ASP A 76 -8.10 2.23 15.03
N GLY A 77 -7.91 3.42 15.64
CA GLY A 77 -6.61 3.78 16.20
C GLY A 77 -5.53 3.87 15.13
N ASP A 78 -4.54 3.00 15.22
CA ASP A 78 -3.44 2.88 14.25
C ASP A 78 -3.65 1.74 13.26
N GLU A 79 -4.84 1.19 13.21
CA GLU A 79 -5.16 0.04 12.35
C GLU A 79 -6.08 0.47 11.23
N LEU A 80 -5.67 0.14 10.00
CA LEU A 80 -6.42 0.35 8.77
C LEU A 80 -6.93 -1.00 8.28
N THR A 81 -8.21 -1.07 7.95
CA THR A 81 -8.80 -2.25 7.31
C THR A 81 -9.42 -1.85 5.98
N VAL A 82 -8.97 -2.45 4.89
CA VAL A 82 -9.58 -2.29 3.57
C VAL A 82 -10.34 -3.57 3.23
N THR A 83 -11.63 -3.42 2.95
CA THR A 83 -12.45 -4.53 2.46
C THR A 83 -12.32 -4.56 0.95
N VAL A 84 -11.63 -5.56 0.42
CA VAL A 84 -11.22 -5.58 -0.98
C VAL A 84 -12.38 -6.02 -1.88
N GLU A 85 -12.79 -5.13 -2.79
CA GLU A 85 -13.82 -5.43 -3.79
C GLU A 85 -13.23 -6.11 -5.02
N ALA A 86 -12.05 -5.67 -5.44
CA ALA A 86 -11.36 -6.23 -6.59
C ALA A 86 -9.86 -6.07 -6.45
N SER A 87 -9.12 -6.98 -7.07
CA SER A 87 -7.66 -7.00 -7.03
C SER A 87 -7.16 -7.87 -8.19
N ASN A 88 -5.92 -7.60 -8.64
CA ASN A 88 -5.21 -8.52 -9.54
C ASN A 88 -4.63 -9.72 -8.78
N MET A 89 -4.68 -9.70 -7.45
CA MET A 89 -4.24 -10.80 -6.59
C MET A 89 -5.47 -11.57 -6.12
N ALA A 90 -5.67 -12.78 -6.65
CA ALA A 90 -6.88 -13.56 -6.40
C ALA A 90 -7.17 -13.76 -4.91
N ALA A 91 -6.12 -13.96 -4.11
CA ALA A 91 -6.26 -14.18 -2.66
C ALA A 91 -6.80 -12.94 -1.92
N TYR A 92 -6.71 -11.75 -2.52
CA TYR A 92 -7.16 -10.51 -1.89
C TYR A 92 -8.66 -10.25 -2.13
N ILE A 93 -9.23 -10.80 -3.20
CA ILE A 93 -10.63 -10.52 -3.56
C ILE A 93 -11.55 -11.01 -2.44
N GLY A 94 -12.39 -10.10 -1.94
CA GLY A 94 -13.31 -10.39 -0.84
C GLY A 94 -12.66 -10.46 0.53
N SER A 95 -11.37 -10.20 0.64
CA SER A 95 -10.66 -10.25 1.93
C SER A 95 -10.70 -8.90 2.64
N HIS A 96 -10.32 -8.93 3.92
CA HIS A 96 -10.08 -7.74 4.73
C HIS A 96 -8.57 -7.59 4.89
N GLN A 97 -8.00 -6.57 4.27
CA GLN A 97 -6.58 -6.29 4.39
C GLN A 97 -6.33 -5.37 5.56
N VAL A 98 -5.80 -5.92 6.64
CA VAL A 98 -5.53 -5.19 7.89
C VAL A 98 -4.08 -4.75 7.90
N ARG A 99 -3.86 -3.46 8.15
CA ARG A 99 -2.52 -2.86 8.15
C ARG A 99 -2.36 -1.94 9.35
N ARG A 100 -1.17 -1.92 9.93
CA ARG A 100 -0.82 -0.89 10.88
C ARG A 100 -0.22 0.30 10.16
N PHE A 101 -0.51 1.50 10.66
CA PHE A 101 0.05 2.72 10.07
C PHE A 101 0.56 3.65 11.17
N ALA A 102 1.53 4.47 10.77
CA ALA A 102 2.01 5.58 11.58
C ALA A 102 2.20 6.79 10.66
N ARG A 103 1.69 7.92 11.08
CA ARG A 103 1.81 9.16 10.31
C ARG A 103 2.60 10.18 11.10
N ASP A 104 3.53 10.84 10.41
CA ASP A 104 4.30 11.97 10.95
C ASP A 104 4.32 13.06 9.87
N GLY A 105 3.42 14.07 10.02
CA GLY A 105 3.25 15.10 9.00
C GLY A 105 2.86 14.51 7.66
N ASP A 106 3.70 14.73 6.64
CA ASP A 106 3.48 14.22 5.29
C ASP A 106 4.12 12.85 5.05
N ALA A 107 4.68 12.23 6.07
CA ALA A 107 5.24 10.90 6.00
C ALA A 107 4.25 9.88 6.59
N LEU A 108 4.10 8.76 5.90
CA LEU A 108 3.22 7.66 6.31
C LEU A 108 4.00 6.35 6.21
N THR A 109 3.90 5.52 7.23
CA THR A 109 4.38 4.14 7.20
C THR A 109 3.17 3.22 7.32
N LEU A 110 3.12 2.20 6.48
CA LEU A 110 1.98 1.30 6.40
C LEU A 110 2.49 -0.11 6.17
N GLY A 111 2.00 -1.09 6.95
CA GLY A 111 2.49 -2.44 6.77
C GLY A 111 1.89 -3.46 7.71
N VAL A 112 2.49 -4.64 7.66
CA VAL A 112 2.20 -5.76 8.56
C VAL A 112 3.51 -6.09 9.28
N GLU A 113 3.50 -6.00 10.60
CA GLU A 113 4.69 -6.20 11.39
C GLU A 113 5.32 -7.56 11.12
N GLY A 114 6.65 -7.56 10.88
CA GLY A 114 7.40 -8.77 10.57
C GLY A 114 7.23 -9.29 9.15
N GLN A 115 6.36 -8.70 8.33
CA GLN A 115 6.13 -9.14 6.96
C GLN A 115 6.56 -8.11 5.92
N TYR A 116 6.00 -6.90 5.96
CA TYR A 116 6.39 -5.86 5.02
C TYR A 116 6.09 -4.47 5.57
N ARG A 117 6.73 -3.48 4.96
CA ARG A 117 6.55 -2.07 5.31
C ARG A 117 6.65 -1.21 4.05
N ALA A 118 5.64 -0.40 3.82
CA ALA A 118 5.68 0.66 2.81
C ALA A 118 5.89 1.99 3.50
N LYS A 119 6.78 2.82 2.95
CA LYS A 119 6.94 4.21 3.36
C LYS A 119 6.39 5.09 2.25
N LEU A 120 5.54 6.02 2.62
CA LEU A 120 4.81 6.85 1.67
C LEU A 120 4.96 8.31 2.07
N ARG A 121 4.74 9.18 1.09
CA ARG A 121 4.74 10.64 1.31
C ARG A 121 3.50 11.24 0.68
N ARG A 122 2.87 12.16 1.39
CA ARG A 122 1.69 12.86 0.89
C ARG A 122 2.03 13.63 -0.38
N VAL A 123 1.19 13.46 -1.39
CA VAL A 123 1.26 14.24 -2.61
C VAL A 123 0.46 15.53 -2.37
N THR A 124 1.11 16.66 -2.61
CA THR A 124 0.47 17.98 -2.48
C THR A 124 0.44 18.67 -3.84
N ALA A 125 -0.61 19.45 -4.03
CA ALA A 125 -0.75 20.21 -5.26
C ALA A 125 0.23 21.38 -5.32
#